data_ee702f41a994bd238f0752ea8a85c325
#
_entry.id   ee702f41a994bd238f0752ea8a85c325
#
_cell.length_a   1.000
_cell.length_b   1.000
_cell.length_c   1.000
_cell.angle_alpha   90.00
_cell.angle_beta   90.00
_cell.angle_gamma   90.00
#
_symmetry.space_group_name_H-M   'P 1'
#
loop_
_entity.id
_entity.type
_entity.pdbx_description
1 polymer ?
#
loop_
_entity_poly.entity_id
_entity_poly.type
_entity_poly.pdbx_seq_one_letter_code
_entity_poly.pdbx_strand_id
1 'polypeptide(L)'
;MVMKSCVVLFLHVALLLLAGSSLARAQLHIGYYSKTCPNVESIVRQEMEKILSAAPSLAAPLLRLHFHDCFVRGCDASVLLNSTKNNLAERDADPNKSLRGFGTVDRVKARIEAACPNTVSCADVLTIMARDAVVLAKGPFWPVALGRRDGKVSSAAEAANELPPSFGDIPLLTKIFASKGLSLKDLVVLSGAHTLGTAHCPSYADRLYNFSSSYAADPSLDSEYAEKLRMKCKSVDDKAMLSEMDPGSYKTFDTSYYRHVSKRRGLFQSDAALLTDATTRDYVQRIATGKFDSEFFKDFSESLTKMGNVGVLTGAQGEIRKKCYIIN
;
A
#
# COMPACT_ATOMS: atom_id res chain seq x y z
N MET A 1 42.57 31.35 -38.73
CA MET A 1 42.35 31.10 -37.29
C MET A 1 40.89 31.14 -36.90
N VAL A 2 40.06 31.97 -37.47
CA VAL A 2 38.60 32.14 -37.16
C VAL A 2 37.74 30.90 -37.49
N MET A 3 38.02 30.23 -38.62
CA MET A 3 37.24 29.04 -39.05
C MET A 3 37.38 27.83 -38.11
N LYS A 4 38.53 27.62 -37.49
CA LYS A 4 38.71 26.52 -36.51
C LYS A 4 37.95 26.76 -35.18
N SER A 5 37.84 28.04 -34.77
CA SER A 5 37.07 28.40 -33.55
C SER A 5 35.56 28.19 -33.73
N CYS A 6 34.99 28.48 -34.89
CA CYS A 6 33.57 28.28 -35.18
C CYS A 6 33.20 26.78 -35.18
N VAL A 7 34.02 25.92 -35.77
CA VAL A 7 33.76 24.47 -35.81
C VAL A 7 33.79 23.83 -34.38
N VAL A 8 34.71 24.28 -33.53
CA VAL A 8 34.80 23.83 -32.14
C VAL A 8 33.60 24.29 -31.35
N LEU A 9 33.13 25.53 -31.55
CA LEU A 9 31.93 26.03 -30.86
C LEU A 9 30.66 25.31 -31.29
N PHE A 10 30.49 24.99 -32.57
CA PHE A 10 29.37 24.21 -33.10
C PHE A 10 29.37 22.74 -32.54
N LEU A 11 30.53 22.12 -32.41
CA LEU A 11 30.66 20.80 -31.82
C LEU A 11 30.30 20.80 -30.34
N HIS A 12 30.69 21.80 -29.56
CA HIS A 12 30.31 21.91 -28.14
C HIS A 12 28.83 22.20 -27.95
N VAL A 13 28.21 23.03 -28.78
CA VAL A 13 26.77 23.30 -28.75
C VAL A 13 25.97 22.05 -29.15
N ALA A 14 26.41 21.30 -30.15
CA ALA A 14 25.78 20.05 -30.56
C ALA A 14 25.90 18.95 -29.47
N LEU A 15 27.05 18.88 -28.79
CA LEU A 15 27.26 17.94 -27.66
C LEU A 15 26.37 18.32 -26.46
N LEU A 16 26.20 19.61 -26.16
CA LEU A 16 25.33 20.09 -25.10
C LEU A 16 23.84 19.86 -25.42
N LEU A 17 23.44 19.99 -26.69
CA LEU A 17 22.07 19.67 -27.13
C LEU A 17 21.79 18.17 -27.13
N LEU A 18 22.77 17.32 -27.43
CA LEU A 18 22.67 15.86 -27.31
C LEU A 18 22.66 15.37 -25.86
N ALA A 19 23.39 16.02 -24.95
CA ALA A 19 23.34 15.75 -23.51
C ALA A 19 22.04 16.22 -22.85
N GLY A 20 21.40 17.29 -23.37
CA GLY A 20 20.11 17.78 -22.89
C GLY A 20 18.91 16.93 -23.28
N SER A 21 19.03 16.08 -24.33
CA SER A 21 17.90 15.27 -24.83
C SER A 21 17.75 13.90 -24.12
N SER A 22 18.63 13.54 -23.21
CA SER A 22 18.59 12.22 -22.53
C SER A 22 18.03 12.23 -21.10
N LEU A 23 17.44 13.32 -20.65
CA LEU A 23 16.79 13.41 -19.33
C LEU A 23 15.25 13.54 -19.41
N ALA A 24 14.61 13.02 -20.45
CA ALA A 24 13.20 12.69 -20.35
C ALA A 24 13.09 11.51 -19.37
N ARG A 25 13.11 11.78 -18.04
CA ARG A 25 12.72 10.79 -17.04
C ARG A 25 11.37 10.30 -17.46
N ALA A 26 11.25 9.03 -17.82
CA ALA A 26 9.96 8.40 -18.04
C ALA A 26 9.16 8.60 -16.77
N GLN A 27 8.13 9.44 -16.83
CA GLN A 27 7.30 9.82 -15.70
C GLN A 27 6.01 9.03 -15.76
N LEU A 28 5.46 8.64 -14.62
CA LEU A 28 4.13 8.07 -14.56
C LEU A 28 3.10 9.07 -15.10
N HIS A 29 2.16 8.58 -15.90
CA HIS A 29 1.05 9.42 -16.36
C HIS A 29 -0.25 8.63 -16.54
N ILE A 30 -1.37 9.33 -16.46
CA ILE A 30 -2.69 8.75 -16.70
C ILE A 30 -2.79 8.40 -18.19
N GLY A 31 -3.30 7.20 -18.48
CA GLY A 31 -3.42 6.73 -19.86
C GLY A 31 -2.10 6.23 -20.48
N TYR A 32 -1.10 5.89 -19.67
CA TYR A 32 0.21 5.39 -20.13
C TYR A 32 0.10 4.30 -21.19
N TYR A 33 -0.82 3.36 -21.01
CA TYR A 33 -1.03 2.24 -21.91
C TYR A 33 -2.06 2.50 -23.03
N SER A 34 -2.54 3.73 -23.23
CA SER A 34 -3.59 4.06 -24.20
C SER A 34 -3.30 3.58 -25.63
N LYS A 35 -2.02 3.52 -26.03
CA LYS A 35 -1.59 3.04 -27.36
C LYS A 35 -1.16 1.56 -27.36
N THR A 36 -0.62 1.04 -26.26
CA THR A 36 0.03 -0.27 -26.20
C THR A 36 -0.83 -1.36 -25.58
N CYS A 37 -1.75 -0.99 -24.67
CA CYS A 37 -2.75 -1.87 -24.05
C CYS A 37 -3.98 -1.04 -23.63
N PRO A 38 -4.80 -0.53 -24.56
CA PRO A 38 -5.85 0.45 -24.26
C PRO A 38 -6.92 -0.08 -23.31
N ASN A 39 -7.09 -1.40 -23.23
CA ASN A 39 -8.10 -2.06 -22.40
C ASN A 39 -7.58 -2.54 -21.04
N VAL A 40 -6.35 -2.16 -20.62
CA VAL A 40 -5.74 -2.70 -19.39
C VAL A 40 -6.60 -2.46 -18.15
N GLU A 41 -7.09 -1.24 -17.94
CA GLU A 41 -7.91 -0.92 -16.77
C GLU A 41 -9.26 -1.65 -16.80
N SER A 42 -9.88 -1.82 -17.97
CA SER A 42 -11.13 -2.56 -18.10
C SER A 42 -10.96 -4.07 -17.88
N ILE A 43 -9.83 -4.65 -18.32
CA ILE A 43 -9.49 -6.06 -18.05
C ILE A 43 -9.33 -6.28 -16.54
N VAL A 44 -8.56 -5.41 -15.87
CA VAL A 44 -8.38 -5.50 -14.41
C VAL A 44 -9.72 -5.36 -13.70
N ARG A 45 -10.52 -4.36 -14.06
CA ARG A 45 -11.82 -4.11 -13.44
C ARG A 45 -12.76 -5.30 -13.55
N GLN A 46 -12.90 -5.90 -14.75
CA GLN A 46 -13.76 -7.07 -14.96
C GLN A 46 -13.30 -8.29 -14.15
N GLU A 47 -11.98 -8.53 -14.06
CA GLU A 47 -11.48 -9.64 -13.25
C GLU A 47 -11.67 -9.34 -11.74
N MET A 48 -11.46 -8.11 -11.29
CA MET A 48 -11.70 -7.70 -9.91
C MET A 48 -13.17 -7.84 -9.50
N GLU A 49 -14.11 -7.49 -10.37
CA GLU A 49 -15.54 -7.69 -10.14
C GLU A 49 -15.89 -9.17 -9.94
N LYS A 50 -15.36 -10.08 -10.77
CA LYS A 50 -15.54 -11.52 -10.60
C LYS A 50 -14.93 -12.05 -9.30
N ILE A 51 -13.72 -11.59 -8.99
CA ILE A 51 -12.97 -12.01 -7.80
C ILE A 51 -13.70 -11.56 -6.53
N LEU A 52 -14.06 -10.28 -6.44
CA LEU A 52 -14.66 -9.72 -5.23
C LEU A 52 -16.14 -10.09 -5.08
N SER A 53 -16.84 -10.42 -6.16
CA SER A 53 -18.17 -11.05 -6.06
C SER A 53 -18.11 -12.41 -5.37
N ALA A 54 -17.10 -13.22 -5.69
CA ALA A 54 -16.90 -14.54 -5.09
C ALA A 54 -16.25 -14.48 -3.69
N ALA A 55 -15.35 -13.52 -3.47
CA ALA A 55 -14.57 -13.38 -2.26
C ALA A 55 -14.40 -11.90 -1.84
N PRO A 56 -15.45 -11.25 -1.32
CA PRO A 56 -15.40 -9.82 -0.95
C PRO A 56 -14.31 -9.48 0.07
N SER A 57 -13.92 -10.45 0.90
CA SER A 57 -12.86 -10.29 1.90
C SER A 57 -11.46 -10.10 1.31
N LEU A 58 -11.27 -10.27 -0.02
CA LEU A 58 -9.98 -10.04 -0.68
C LEU A 58 -9.71 -8.55 -0.96
N ALA A 59 -10.68 -7.66 -0.86
CA ALA A 59 -10.45 -6.23 -1.08
C ALA A 59 -9.36 -5.66 -0.15
N ALA A 60 -9.48 -5.90 1.15
CA ALA A 60 -8.49 -5.47 2.14
C ALA A 60 -7.08 -6.05 1.91
N PRO A 61 -6.90 -7.39 1.73
CA PRO A 61 -5.61 -7.97 1.38
C PRO A 61 -4.94 -7.37 0.15
N LEU A 62 -5.69 -7.05 -0.91
CA LEU A 62 -5.13 -6.48 -2.14
C LEU A 62 -4.68 -5.03 -1.94
N LEU A 63 -5.45 -4.22 -1.20
CA LEU A 63 -5.03 -2.88 -0.80
C LEU A 63 -3.78 -2.93 0.08
N ARG A 64 -3.75 -3.82 1.07
CA ARG A 64 -2.60 -4.01 1.95
C ARG A 64 -1.37 -4.51 1.19
N LEU A 65 -1.53 -5.39 0.21
CA LEU A 65 -0.43 -5.89 -0.61
C LEU A 65 0.25 -4.76 -1.37
N HIS A 66 -0.52 -3.82 -1.92
CA HIS A 66 0.02 -2.62 -2.57
C HIS A 66 0.75 -1.69 -1.57
N PHE A 67 0.21 -1.51 -0.36
CA PHE A 67 0.87 -0.74 0.68
C PHE A 67 2.23 -1.36 1.06
N HIS A 68 2.28 -2.68 1.27
CA HIS A 68 3.53 -3.39 1.60
C HIS A 68 4.55 -3.32 0.48
N ASP A 69 4.12 -3.39 -0.78
CA ASP A 69 4.99 -3.16 -1.93
C ASP A 69 5.63 -1.77 -1.88
N CYS A 70 4.80 -0.73 -1.79
CA CYS A 70 5.26 0.65 -1.87
C CYS A 70 6.16 1.08 -0.71
N PHE A 71 6.04 0.47 0.46
CA PHE A 71 6.85 0.81 1.64
C PHE A 71 8.21 0.10 1.66
N VAL A 72 8.42 -0.93 0.86
CA VAL A 72 9.71 -1.63 0.75
C VAL A 72 10.25 -1.45 -0.66
N ARG A 73 11.38 -0.76 -0.81
CA ARG A 73 12.02 -0.41 -2.10
C ARG A 73 11.22 0.50 -3.02
N GLY A 74 9.93 0.72 -2.76
CA GLY A 74 8.99 1.49 -3.56
C GLY A 74 8.00 0.61 -4.32
N CYS A 75 7.05 1.25 -5.03
CA CYS A 75 5.99 0.53 -5.77
C CYS A 75 6.57 -0.14 -7.04
N ASP A 76 7.28 -1.25 -6.86
CA ASP A 76 8.00 -1.98 -7.91
C ASP A 76 7.66 -3.47 -8.00
N ALA A 77 6.60 -3.89 -7.29
CA ALA A 77 6.13 -5.27 -7.21
C ALA A 77 7.16 -6.28 -6.66
N SER A 78 8.18 -5.82 -5.92
CA SER A 78 9.19 -6.68 -5.30
C SER A 78 8.59 -7.63 -4.27
N VAL A 79 7.54 -7.23 -3.57
CA VAL A 79 6.78 -8.07 -2.62
C VAL A 79 6.18 -9.33 -3.26
N LEU A 80 5.97 -9.33 -4.57
CA LEU A 80 5.37 -10.45 -5.30
C LEU A 80 6.38 -11.57 -5.62
N LEU A 81 7.69 -11.29 -5.57
CA LEU A 81 8.73 -12.26 -5.88
C LEU A 81 8.77 -13.39 -4.86
N ASN A 82 8.97 -14.62 -5.37
CA ASN A 82 9.21 -15.78 -4.52
C ASN A 82 10.62 -15.79 -3.96
N SER A 83 10.79 -16.35 -2.77
CA SER A 83 12.11 -16.71 -2.25
C SER A 83 12.82 -17.73 -3.15
N THR A 84 14.13 -17.68 -3.15
CA THR A 84 14.99 -18.63 -3.84
C THR A 84 15.88 -19.36 -2.82
N LYS A 85 16.66 -20.34 -3.26
CA LYS A 85 17.60 -21.06 -2.38
C LYS A 85 18.55 -20.11 -1.65
N ASN A 86 18.90 -18.98 -2.27
CA ASN A 86 19.93 -18.06 -1.77
C ASN A 86 19.38 -16.69 -1.34
N ASN A 87 18.06 -16.48 -1.40
CA ASN A 87 17.46 -15.21 -1.07
C ASN A 87 16.05 -15.39 -0.45
N LEU A 88 15.86 -14.89 0.77
CA LEU A 88 14.56 -14.80 1.39
C LEU A 88 13.87 -13.48 0.96
N ALA A 89 12.81 -13.63 0.18
CA ALA A 89 12.06 -12.51 -0.39
C ALA A 89 11.15 -11.83 0.65
N GLU A 90 10.72 -10.61 0.34
CA GLU A 90 9.82 -9.81 1.17
C GLU A 90 8.57 -10.59 1.61
N ARG A 91 7.94 -11.34 0.72
CA ARG A 91 6.71 -12.09 1.01
C ARG A 91 6.83 -13.06 2.18
N ASP A 92 8.03 -13.53 2.47
CA ASP A 92 8.32 -14.50 3.55
C ASP A 92 8.84 -13.82 4.82
N ALA A 93 8.94 -12.48 4.84
CA ALA A 93 9.20 -11.69 6.04
C ALA A 93 8.04 -11.82 7.05
N ASP A 94 8.33 -11.74 8.35
CA ASP A 94 7.32 -11.89 9.40
C ASP A 94 6.09 -10.97 9.22
N PRO A 95 6.22 -9.66 8.93
CA PRO A 95 5.06 -8.79 8.71
C PRO A 95 4.24 -9.17 7.46
N ASN A 96 4.83 -9.93 6.53
CA ASN A 96 4.24 -10.30 5.25
C ASN A 96 3.61 -11.70 5.23
N LYS A 97 3.87 -12.55 6.23
CA LYS A 97 3.31 -13.91 6.33
C LYS A 97 1.78 -13.95 6.33
N SER A 98 1.13 -12.86 6.75
CA SER A 98 -0.34 -12.71 6.72
C SER A 98 -0.87 -12.09 5.42
N LEU A 99 -0.02 -11.70 4.48
CA LEU A 99 -0.45 -11.18 3.18
C LEU A 99 -1.15 -12.26 2.37
N ARG A 100 -2.18 -11.84 1.65
CA ARG A 100 -2.95 -12.70 0.74
C ARG A 100 -3.19 -11.95 -0.57
N GLY A 101 -3.57 -12.71 -1.60
CA GLY A 101 -3.89 -12.14 -2.91
C GLY A 101 -2.82 -12.34 -3.97
N PHE A 102 -1.68 -12.95 -3.66
CA PHE A 102 -0.60 -13.22 -4.63
C PHE A 102 -1.10 -13.95 -5.88
N GLY A 103 -1.78 -15.10 -5.70
CA GLY A 103 -2.38 -15.82 -6.82
C GLY A 103 -3.49 -15.06 -7.55
N THR A 104 -4.14 -14.09 -6.87
CA THR A 104 -5.12 -13.20 -7.50
C THR A 104 -4.43 -12.23 -8.45
N VAL A 105 -3.29 -11.65 -8.04
CA VAL A 105 -2.47 -10.79 -8.90
C VAL A 105 -1.97 -11.57 -10.11
N ASP A 106 -1.44 -12.79 -9.91
CA ASP A 106 -0.97 -13.63 -11.02
C ASP A 106 -2.10 -13.98 -12.02
N ARG A 107 -3.31 -14.23 -11.53
CA ARG A 107 -4.47 -14.48 -12.37
C ARG A 107 -4.82 -13.25 -13.23
N VAL A 108 -4.88 -12.06 -12.64
CA VAL A 108 -5.14 -10.81 -13.36
C VAL A 108 -4.03 -10.54 -14.36
N LYS A 109 -2.77 -10.69 -13.94
CA LYS A 109 -1.60 -10.54 -14.82
C LYS A 109 -1.66 -11.48 -16.03
N ALA A 110 -2.02 -12.74 -15.84
CA ALA A 110 -2.16 -13.69 -16.94
C ALA A 110 -3.22 -13.28 -17.97
N ARG A 111 -4.32 -12.65 -17.53
CA ARG A 111 -5.34 -12.11 -18.42
C ARG A 111 -4.83 -10.93 -19.24
N ILE A 112 -4.01 -10.07 -18.60
CA ILE A 112 -3.37 -8.94 -19.29
C ILE A 112 -2.32 -9.45 -20.29
N GLU A 113 -1.48 -10.41 -19.91
CA GLU A 113 -0.49 -11.00 -20.82
C GLU A 113 -1.11 -11.66 -22.05
N ALA A 114 -2.30 -12.25 -21.92
CA ALA A 114 -3.02 -12.81 -23.06
C ALA A 114 -3.51 -11.73 -24.04
N ALA A 115 -3.82 -10.52 -23.57
CA ALA A 115 -4.29 -9.41 -24.39
C ALA A 115 -3.15 -8.52 -24.89
N CYS A 116 -2.15 -8.25 -24.04
CA CYS A 116 -1.05 -7.32 -24.29
C CYS A 116 0.27 -7.93 -23.79
N PRO A 117 0.88 -8.89 -24.51
CA PRO A 117 2.07 -9.59 -24.04
C PRO A 117 3.25 -8.66 -23.75
N ASN A 118 3.95 -8.88 -22.63
CA ASN A 118 5.15 -8.14 -22.21
C ASN A 118 4.98 -6.61 -22.14
N THR A 119 3.78 -6.12 -21.89
CA THR A 119 3.47 -4.69 -21.99
C THR A 119 3.27 -4.05 -20.62
N VAL A 120 2.49 -4.67 -19.73
CA VAL A 120 2.07 -4.09 -18.46
C VAL A 120 2.85 -4.69 -17.30
N SER A 121 3.46 -3.86 -16.47
CA SER A 121 4.22 -4.30 -15.29
C SER A 121 3.32 -4.89 -14.21
N CYS A 122 3.87 -5.77 -13.37
CA CYS A 122 3.18 -6.28 -12.17
C CYS A 122 2.91 -5.15 -11.16
N ALA A 123 3.79 -4.16 -11.08
CA ALA A 123 3.62 -2.98 -10.23
C ALA A 123 2.39 -2.16 -10.64
N ASP A 124 2.18 -1.93 -11.94
CA ASP A 124 0.99 -1.24 -12.41
C ASP A 124 -0.28 -2.10 -12.23
N VAL A 125 -0.20 -3.40 -12.49
CA VAL A 125 -1.33 -4.33 -12.23
C VAL A 125 -1.75 -4.25 -10.76
N LEU A 126 -0.81 -4.34 -9.83
CA LEU A 126 -1.09 -4.27 -8.39
C LEU A 126 -1.70 -2.94 -7.98
N THR A 127 -1.19 -1.83 -8.53
CA THR A 127 -1.71 -0.49 -8.25
C THR A 127 -3.16 -0.31 -8.73
N ILE A 128 -3.48 -0.78 -9.96
CA ILE A 128 -4.85 -0.73 -10.49
C ILE A 128 -5.77 -1.63 -9.65
N MET A 129 -5.32 -2.83 -9.28
CA MET A 129 -6.10 -3.75 -8.44
C MET A 129 -6.40 -3.16 -7.06
N ALA A 130 -5.45 -2.45 -6.45
CA ALA A 130 -5.65 -1.78 -5.16
C ALA A 130 -6.72 -0.68 -5.24
N ARG A 131 -6.69 0.15 -6.30
CA ARG A 131 -7.73 1.14 -6.60
C ARG A 131 -9.10 0.47 -6.76
N ASP A 132 -9.17 -0.56 -7.59
CA ASP A 132 -10.43 -1.25 -7.86
C ASP A 132 -10.97 -2.01 -6.64
N ALA A 133 -10.10 -2.50 -5.76
CA ALA A 133 -10.50 -3.10 -4.49
C ALA A 133 -11.24 -2.09 -3.60
N VAL A 134 -10.72 -0.86 -3.49
CA VAL A 134 -11.37 0.23 -2.75
C VAL A 134 -12.70 0.62 -3.38
N VAL A 135 -12.75 0.80 -4.69
CA VAL A 135 -13.99 1.18 -5.41
C VAL A 135 -15.07 0.10 -5.28
N LEU A 136 -14.70 -1.17 -5.42
CA LEU A 136 -15.65 -2.29 -5.29
C LEU A 136 -16.11 -2.50 -3.84
N ALA A 137 -15.32 -2.04 -2.87
CA ALA A 137 -15.72 -1.96 -1.47
C ALA A 137 -16.51 -0.67 -1.13
N LYS A 138 -16.99 0.08 -2.14
CA LYS A 138 -17.76 1.34 -2.03
C LYS A 138 -16.94 2.57 -1.64
N GLY A 139 -15.62 2.50 -1.74
CA GLY A 139 -14.74 3.66 -1.54
C GLY A 139 -14.62 4.55 -2.79
N PRO A 140 -13.77 5.57 -2.72
CA PRO A 140 -13.59 6.53 -3.81
C PRO A 140 -12.91 5.93 -5.03
N PHE A 141 -13.20 6.50 -6.19
CA PHE A 141 -12.42 6.31 -7.41
C PHE A 141 -11.39 7.42 -7.54
N TRP A 142 -10.18 7.07 -7.99
CA TRP A 142 -9.18 8.03 -8.45
C TRP A 142 -8.46 7.52 -9.70
N PRO A 143 -8.05 8.43 -10.60
CA PRO A 143 -7.23 8.04 -11.75
C PRO A 143 -5.83 7.63 -11.29
N VAL A 144 -5.32 6.53 -11.85
CA VAL A 144 -3.99 6.00 -11.52
C VAL A 144 -3.00 6.37 -12.61
N ALA A 145 -1.95 7.09 -12.25
CA ALA A 145 -0.80 7.27 -13.13
C ALA A 145 -0.02 5.95 -13.23
N LEU A 146 0.26 5.51 -14.46
CA LEU A 146 0.88 4.22 -14.80
C LEU A 146 2.23 4.44 -15.49
N GLY A 147 2.98 3.37 -15.70
CA GLY A 147 4.31 3.40 -16.30
C GLY A 147 5.41 2.91 -15.36
N ARG A 148 5.04 2.30 -14.22
CA ARG A 148 5.97 1.61 -13.31
C ARG A 148 6.59 0.41 -13.99
N ARG A 149 7.78 0.09 -13.53
CA ARG A 149 8.48 -1.14 -13.92
C ARG A 149 8.72 -2.00 -12.68
N ASP A 150 8.93 -3.28 -12.93
CA ASP A 150 9.08 -4.28 -11.88
C ASP A 150 10.52 -4.35 -11.37
N GLY A 151 10.68 -4.38 -10.05
CA GLY A 151 11.96 -4.57 -9.38
C GLY A 151 12.53 -5.98 -9.59
N LYS A 152 13.83 -6.10 -9.42
CA LYS A 152 14.59 -7.38 -9.54
C LYS A 152 15.17 -7.85 -8.21
N VAL A 153 14.91 -7.13 -7.13
CA VAL A 153 15.42 -7.42 -5.80
C VAL A 153 14.24 -7.46 -4.83
N SER A 154 14.19 -8.46 -3.97
CA SER A 154 13.22 -8.58 -2.88
C SER A 154 13.94 -9.09 -1.64
N SER A 155 13.74 -8.48 -0.49
CA SER A 155 14.50 -8.77 0.73
C SER A 155 13.59 -8.79 1.96
N ALA A 156 13.52 -9.95 2.62
CA ALA A 156 12.79 -10.09 3.89
C ALA A 156 13.34 -9.18 5.00
N ALA A 157 14.64 -8.94 5.01
CA ALA A 157 15.27 -8.06 6.00
C ALA A 157 14.85 -6.59 5.80
N GLU A 158 14.74 -6.13 4.55
CA GLU A 158 14.24 -4.78 4.27
C GLU A 158 12.77 -4.65 4.68
N ALA A 159 11.93 -5.63 4.33
CA ALA A 159 10.52 -5.64 4.73
C ALA A 159 10.32 -5.61 6.25
N ALA A 160 11.15 -6.32 7.01
CA ALA A 160 11.10 -6.30 8.47
C ALA A 160 11.47 -4.93 9.08
N ASN A 161 12.31 -4.15 8.39
CA ASN A 161 12.81 -2.87 8.90
C ASN A 161 12.05 -1.65 8.39
N GLU A 162 11.41 -1.74 7.20
CA GLU A 162 10.82 -0.57 6.53
C GLU A 162 9.29 -0.48 6.68
N LEU A 163 8.62 -1.60 6.99
CA LEU A 163 7.17 -1.60 7.19
C LEU A 163 6.79 -1.00 8.55
N PRO A 164 5.76 -0.13 8.60
CA PRO A 164 5.27 0.42 9.86
C PRO A 164 4.68 -0.69 10.75
N PRO A 165 5.14 -0.84 12.00
CA PRO A 165 4.63 -1.88 12.89
C PRO A 165 3.27 -1.50 13.49
N SER A 166 2.44 -2.51 13.78
CA SER A 166 1.13 -2.33 14.42
C SER A 166 1.21 -1.74 15.85
N PHE A 167 2.37 -1.86 16.49
CA PHE A 167 2.68 -1.31 17.81
C PHE A 167 3.37 0.07 17.77
N GLY A 168 3.50 0.71 16.59
CA GLY A 168 4.18 1.99 16.42
C GLY A 168 3.47 3.15 17.11
N ASP A 169 4.25 4.03 17.75
CA ASP A 169 3.80 5.33 18.20
C ASP A 169 3.91 6.41 17.11
N ILE A 170 3.37 7.60 17.33
CA ILE A 170 3.40 8.69 16.35
C ILE A 170 4.82 9.08 15.92
N PRO A 171 5.82 9.24 16.81
CA PRO A 171 7.19 9.54 16.41
C PRO A 171 7.78 8.51 15.44
N LEU A 172 7.63 7.21 15.74
CA LEU A 172 8.12 6.12 14.89
C LEU A 172 7.40 6.08 13.54
N LEU A 173 6.08 6.12 13.57
CA LEU A 173 5.25 6.07 12.35
C LEU A 173 5.52 7.28 11.45
N THR A 174 5.59 8.48 12.02
CA THR A 174 5.93 9.70 11.26
C THR A 174 7.29 9.61 10.60
N LYS A 175 8.30 9.08 11.32
CA LYS A 175 9.64 8.86 10.75
C LYS A 175 9.60 7.92 9.56
N ILE A 176 8.89 6.80 9.67
CA ILE A 176 8.76 5.81 8.58
C ILE A 176 8.03 6.44 7.38
N PHE A 177 6.90 7.10 7.58
CA PHE A 177 6.15 7.76 6.51
C PHE A 177 6.97 8.87 5.84
N ALA A 178 7.66 9.70 6.63
CA ALA A 178 8.53 10.76 6.09
C ALA A 178 9.67 10.21 5.23
N SER A 179 10.23 9.03 5.57
CA SER A 179 11.25 8.37 4.73
C SER A 179 10.72 7.96 3.36
N LYS A 180 9.40 7.87 3.21
CA LYS A 180 8.70 7.59 1.94
C LYS A 180 8.13 8.86 1.29
N GLY A 181 8.46 10.06 1.82
CA GLY A 181 7.92 11.33 1.32
C GLY A 181 6.45 11.57 1.66
N LEU A 182 5.93 10.85 2.66
CA LEU A 182 4.55 10.95 3.13
C LEU A 182 4.50 11.78 4.43
N SER A 183 3.50 12.65 4.55
CA SER A 183 3.32 13.54 5.69
C SER A 183 2.57 12.87 6.85
N LEU A 184 2.52 13.56 8.00
CA LEU A 184 1.67 13.17 9.14
C LEU A 184 0.17 13.14 8.75
N LYS A 185 -0.28 14.02 7.84
CA LYS A 185 -1.64 13.93 7.28
C LYS A 185 -1.80 12.64 6.47
N ASP A 186 -0.83 12.27 5.63
CA ASP A 186 -0.91 11.02 4.87
C ASP A 186 -0.94 9.80 5.82
N LEU A 187 -0.23 9.82 6.95
CA LEU A 187 -0.30 8.77 7.98
C LEU A 187 -1.73 8.57 8.49
N VAL A 188 -2.37 9.62 9.02
CA VAL A 188 -3.72 9.49 9.58
C VAL A 188 -4.76 9.13 8.51
N VAL A 189 -4.62 9.65 7.30
CA VAL A 189 -5.51 9.36 6.17
C VAL A 189 -5.37 7.92 5.70
N LEU A 190 -4.14 7.43 5.48
CA LEU A 190 -3.88 6.06 5.02
C LEU A 190 -4.21 5.02 6.09
N SER A 191 -4.10 5.35 7.39
CA SER A 191 -4.61 4.51 8.47
C SER A 191 -6.12 4.24 8.33
N GLY A 192 -6.87 5.12 7.67
CA GLY A 192 -8.28 4.91 7.32
C GLY A 192 -8.56 3.68 6.47
N ALA A 193 -7.54 3.10 5.80
CA ALA A 193 -7.64 1.80 5.13
C ALA A 193 -8.03 0.66 6.09
N HIS A 194 -7.82 0.83 7.40
CA HIS A 194 -8.25 -0.09 8.44
C HIS A 194 -9.78 -0.17 8.61
N THR A 195 -10.56 0.62 7.87
CA THR A 195 -12.01 0.37 7.70
C THR A 195 -12.28 -0.97 7.00
N LEU A 196 -11.26 -1.53 6.29
CA LEU A 196 -11.38 -2.81 5.61
C LEU A 196 -10.57 -3.90 6.30
N GLY A 197 -11.12 -5.12 6.32
CA GLY A 197 -10.39 -6.34 6.60
C GLY A 197 -10.39 -6.81 8.04
N THR A 198 -9.52 -7.77 8.30
CA THR A 198 -9.35 -8.43 9.60
C THR A 198 -7.88 -8.54 9.96
N ALA A 199 -7.58 -8.58 11.25
CA ALA A 199 -6.24 -8.80 11.77
C ALA A 199 -6.17 -10.08 12.59
N HIS A 200 -5.03 -10.78 12.53
CA HIS A 200 -4.72 -11.89 13.38
C HIS A 200 -4.48 -11.44 14.83
N CYS A 201 -4.88 -12.27 15.79
CA CYS A 201 -4.75 -11.99 17.21
C CYS A 201 -3.33 -11.55 17.63
N PRO A 202 -2.20 -12.15 17.20
CA PRO A 202 -0.87 -11.70 17.57
C PRO A 202 -0.53 -10.24 17.19
N SER A 203 -1.27 -9.63 16.25
CA SER A 203 -1.02 -8.24 15.83
C SER A 203 -1.51 -7.19 16.84
N TYR A 204 -2.31 -7.60 17.85
CA TYR A 204 -2.87 -6.70 18.87
C TYR A 204 -2.96 -7.35 20.26
N ALA A 205 -2.48 -8.57 20.41
CA ALA A 205 -2.61 -9.35 21.65
C ALA A 205 -1.83 -8.73 22.81
N ASP A 206 -0.73 -8.04 22.55
CA ASP A 206 0.04 -7.28 23.52
C ASP A 206 -0.79 -6.16 24.18
N ARG A 207 -1.77 -5.60 23.49
CA ARG A 207 -2.71 -4.63 24.06
C ARG A 207 -3.70 -5.26 25.05
N LEU A 208 -3.88 -6.57 24.99
CA LEU A 208 -4.78 -7.33 25.85
C LEU A 208 -4.07 -7.99 27.03
N TYR A 209 -2.78 -8.35 26.83
CA TYR A 209 -2.00 -9.20 27.73
C TYR A 209 -0.55 -8.68 27.83
N ASN A 210 -0.09 -8.46 29.06
CA ASN A 210 1.31 -8.07 29.33
C ASN A 210 1.77 -6.82 28.58
N PHE A 211 0.90 -5.81 28.48
CA PHE A 211 1.14 -4.60 27.72
C PHE A 211 2.42 -3.86 28.16
N SER A 212 2.65 -3.79 29.47
CA SER A 212 3.86 -3.19 30.03
C SER A 212 4.12 -3.72 31.44
N SER A 213 5.27 -3.36 32.02
CA SER A 213 5.58 -3.67 33.44
C SER A 213 4.55 -3.10 34.43
N SER A 214 3.85 -2.02 34.06
CA SER A 214 2.88 -1.33 34.91
C SER A 214 1.42 -1.67 34.60
N TYR A 215 1.15 -2.21 33.42
CA TYR A 215 -0.21 -2.46 32.95
C TYR A 215 -0.33 -3.83 32.29
N ALA A 216 -1.25 -4.65 32.81
CA ALA A 216 -1.57 -5.95 32.20
C ALA A 216 -2.25 -5.77 30.84
N ALA A 217 -3.01 -4.68 30.63
CA ALA A 217 -3.64 -4.32 29.37
C ALA A 217 -3.37 -2.86 29.05
N ASP A 218 -3.44 -2.51 27.76
CA ASP A 218 -3.26 -1.15 27.27
C ASP A 218 -4.34 -0.20 27.84
N PRO A 219 -3.97 0.79 28.65
CA PRO A 219 -4.93 1.73 29.24
C PRO A 219 -5.58 2.68 28.20
N SER A 220 -4.99 2.80 27.00
CA SER A 220 -5.59 3.56 25.89
C SER A 220 -6.73 2.83 25.21
N LEU A 221 -6.87 1.52 25.40
CA LEU A 221 -7.94 0.70 24.83
C LEU A 221 -9.21 0.79 25.71
N ASP A 222 -10.37 0.94 25.08
CA ASP A 222 -11.67 0.88 25.78
C ASP A 222 -11.83 -0.48 26.48
N SER A 223 -12.14 -0.47 27.78
CA SER A 223 -12.14 -1.69 28.62
C SER A 223 -13.18 -2.71 28.18
N GLU A 224 -14.39 -2.27 27.81
CA GLU A 224 -15.45 -3.17 27.33
C GLU A 224 -15.07 -3.80 25.97
N TYR A 225 -14.39 -3.03 25.13
CA TYR A 225 -13.91 -3.54 23.85
C TYR A 225 -12.76 -4.53 24.04
N ALA A 226 -11.85 -4.25 25.00
CA ALA A 226 -10.78 -5.17 25.37
C ALA A 226 -11.34 -6.54 25.85
N GLU A 227 -12.40 -6.56 26.64
CA GLU A 227 -13.07 -7.80 27.07
C GLU A 227 -13.65 -8.57 25.88
N LYS A 228 -14.32 -7.87 24.95
CA LYS A 228 -14.82 -8.50 23.71
C LYS A 228 -13.71 -9.08 22.85
N LEU A 229 -12.56 -8.41 22.79
CA LEU A 229 -11.40 -8.91 22.06
C LEU A 229 -10.80 -10.15 22.75
N ARG A 230 -10.72 -10.19 24.10
CA ARG A 230 -10.24 -11.36 24.86
C ARG A 230 -11.12 -12.59 24.67
N MET A 231 -12.43 -12.42 24.46
CA MET A 231 -13.31 -13.54 24.15
C MET A 231 -12.94 -14.22 22.82
N LYS A 232 -12.39 -13.47 21.88
CA LYS A 232 -11.93 -13.98 20.56
C LYS A 232 -10.46 -14.39 20.62
N CYS A 233 -9.58 -13.49 21.02
CA CYS A 233 -8.13 -13.67 21.12
C CYS A 233 -7.79 -14.14 22.54
N LYS A 234 -7.68 -15.44 22.77
CA LYS A 234 -7.53 -16.03 24.10
C LYS A 234 -6.10 -16.08 24.62
N SER A 235 -5.11 -15.93 23.73
CA SER A 235 -3.69 -15.90 24.08
C SER A 235 -2.90 -15.13 23.01
N VAL A 236 -1.69 -14.71 23.37
CA VAL A 236 -0.77 -14.00 22.43
C VAL A 236 -0.36 -14.88 21.25
N ASP A 237 -0.45 -16.20 21.39
CA ASP A 237 -0.05 -17.17 20.37
C ASP A 237 -1.20 -17.65 19.47
N ASP A 238 -2.41 -17.13 19.67
CA ASP A 238 -3.59 -17.54 18.88
C ASP A 238 -3.51 -16.96 17.45
N LYS A 239 -2.81 -17.69 16.57
CA LYS A 239 -2.63 -17.28 15.16
C LYS A 239 -3.85 -17.56 14.28
N ALA A 240 -4.82 -18.35 14.74
CA ALA A 240 -5.99 -18.74 13.95
C ALA A 240 -7.10 -17.70 14.00
N MET A 241 -7.27 -17.03 15.14
CA MET A 241 -8.36 -16.08 15.35
C MET A 241 -8.14 -14.77 14.61
N LEU A 242 -9.22 -14.30 14.01
CA LEU A 242 -9.30 -13.02 13.30
C LEU A 242 -10.30 -12.11 14.00
N SER A 243 -9.93 -10.83 14.14
CA SER A 243 -10.85 -9.76 14.54
C SER A 243 -11.02 -8.77 13.40
N GLU A 244 -12.24 -8.27 13.28
CA GLU A 244 -12.55 -7.20 12.31
C GLU A 244 -11.78 -5.93 12.68
N MET A 245 -11.15 -5.31 11.70
CA MET A 245 -10.48 -4.00 11.87
C MET A 245 -11.53 -2.91 12.17
N ASP A 246 -12.67 -3.02 11.51
CA ASP A 246 -13.82 -2.15 11.66
C ASP A 246 -15.06 -3.00 11.97
N PRO A 247 -15.39 -3.23 13.25
CA PRO A 247 -16.48 -4.11 13.64
C PRO A 247 -17.83 -3.69 13.07
N GLY A 248 -18.42 -4.60 12.26
CA GLY A 248 -19.70 -4.39 11.60
C GLY A 248 -19.62 -3.76 10.21
N SER A 249 -18.47 -3.23 9.76
CA SER A 249 -18.29 -2.62 8.44
C SER A 249 -17.05 -3.09 7.68
N TYR A 250 -16.28 -4.04 8.16
CA TYR A 250 -14.97 -4.46 7.68
C TYR A 250 -14.87 -4.89 6.20
N LYS A 251 -15.96 -4.90 5.45
CA LYS A 251 -16.03 -5.18 4.00
C LYS A 251 -16.47 -3.95 3.19
N THR A 252 -16.76 -2.85 3.85
CA THR A 252 -17.20 -1.59 3.21
C THR A 252 -16.19 -0.50 3.50
N PHE A 253 -15.73 0.18 2.48
CA PHE A 253 -14.83 1.32 2.66
C PHE A 253 -15.65 2.55 3.06
N ASP A 254 -15.56 2.93 4.34
CA ASP A 254 -16.30 4.06 4.90
C ASP A 254 -15.51 4.76 6.02
N THR A 255 -16.17 5.61 6.81
CA THR A 255 -15.52 6.39 7.88
C THR A 255 -15.71 5.80 9.28
N SER A 256 -16.31 4.61 9.40
CA SER A 256 -16.62 4.02 10.73
C SER A 256 -15.36 3.67 11.52
N TYR A 257 -14.25 3.34 10.84
CA TYR A 257 -12.94 3.20 11.48
C TYR A 257 -12.61 4.39 12.40
N TYR A 258 -12.77 5.63 11.92
CA TYR A 258 -12.47 6.81 12.76
C TYR A 258 -13.41 6.94 13.96
N ARG A 259 -14.67 6.51 13.85
CA ARG A 259 -15.59 6.42 14.99
C ARG A 259 -15.12 5.41 16.03
N HIS A 260 -14.54 4.28 15.60
CA HIS A 260 -13.94 3.32 16.52
C HIS A 260 -12.69 3.88 17.18
N VAL A 261 -11.78 4.48 16.42
CA VAL A 261 -10.57 5.13 16.98
C VAL A 261 -10.95 6.23 17.98
N SER A 262 -11.87 7.12 17.65
CA SER A 262 -12.31 8.21 18.56
C SER A 262 -12.91 7.71 19.88
N LYS A 263 -13.47 6.48 19.89
CA LYS A 263 -13.98 5.79 21.08
C LYS A 263 -12.93 4.91 21.76
N ARG A 264 -11.66 5.05 21.40
CA ARG A 264 -10.54 4.20 21.88
C ARG A 264 -10.74 2.71 21.57
N ARG A 265 -11.32 2.40 20.40
CA ARG A 265 -11.60 1.05 19.89
C ARG A 265 -10.83 0.74 18.61
N GLY A 266 -9.80 1.53 18.27
CA GLY A 266 -8.83 1.16 17.25
C GLY A 266 -8.14 -0.14 17.65
N LEU A 267 -8.01 -1.09 16.71
CA LEU A 267 -7.55 -2.44 17.04
C LEU A 267 -6.06 -2.45 17.36
N PHE A 268 -5.25 -1.77 16.58
CA PHE A 268 -3.79 -1.70 16.77
C PHE A 268 -3.38 -0.59 17.75
N GLN A 269 -2.20 -0.73 18.33
CA GLN A 269 -1.61 0.37 19.10
C GLN A 269 -1.36 1.58 18.19
N SER A 270 -0.95 1.36 16.94
CA SER A 270 -0.80 2.41 15.92
C SER A 270 -2.10 3.16 15.64
N ASP A 271 -3.27 2.50 15.72
CA ASP A 271 -4.57 3.19 15.62
C ASP A 271 -4.81 4.09 16.84
N ALA A 272 -4.52 3.60 18.04
CA ALA A 272 -4.66 4.38 19.27
C ALA A 272 -3.68 5.56 19.31
N ALA A 273 -2.50 5.40 18.75
CA ALA A 273 -1.47 6.44 18.65
C ALA A 273 -1.97 7.69 17.91
N LEU A 274 -2.90 7.55 16.95
CA LEU A 274 -3.51 8.68 16.25
C LEU A 274 -4.22 9.69 17.18
N LEU A 275 -4.55 9.29 18.41
CA LEU A 275 -5.14 10.19 19.41
C LEU A 275 -4.12 10.90 20.27
N THR A 276 -2.83 10.59 20.15
CA THR A 276 -1.77 11.18 21.00
C THR A 276 -1.16 12.46 20.43
N ASP A 277 -1.27 12.69 19.13
CA ASP A 277 -0.85 13.93 18.46
C ASP A 277 -2.07 14.81 18.13
N ALA A 278 -1.93 16.13 18.24
CA ALA A 278 -3.04 17.06 18.04
C ALA A 278 -3.59 17.02 16.61
N THR A 279 -2.71 17.00 15.61
CA THR A 279 -3.09 17.03 14.19
C THR A 279 -3.86 15.77 13.79
N THR A 280 -3.34 14.59 14.17
CA THR A 280 -3.99 13.31 13.84
C THR A 280 -5.28 13.12 14.63
N ARG A 281 -5.31 13.51 15.92
CA ARG A 281 -6.51 13.47 16.75
C ARG A 281 -7.62 14.35 16.20
N ASP A 282 -7.33 15.59 15.79
CA ASP A 282 -8.31 16.50 15.23
C ASP A 282 -8.90 15.93 13.93
N TYR A 283 -8.08 15.33 13.08
CA TYR A 283 -8.58 14.64 11.88
C TYR A 283 -9.50 13.47 12.25
N VAL A 284 -9.06 12.59 13.16
CA VAL A 284 -9.87 11.45 13.64
C VAL A 284 -11.23 11.93 14.17
N GLN A 285 -11.23 12.93 15.07
CA GLN A 285 -12.46 13.46 15.68
C GLN A 285 -13.39 14.07 14.65
N ARG A 286 -12.85 14.80 13.69
CA ARG A 286 -13.61 15.44 12.60
C ARG A 286 -14.28 14.40 11.71
N ILE A 287 -13.53 13.42 11.21
CA ILE A 287 -14.09 12.38 10.33
C ILE A 287 -15.06 11.47 11.09
N ALA A 288 -14.80 11.18 12.36
CA ALA A 288 -15.67 10.35 13.21
C ALA A 288 -17.09 10.88 13.35
N THR A 289 -17.33 12.16 13.06
CA THR A 289 -18.69 12.74 13.07
C THR A 289 -19.60 12.19 11.98
N GLY A 290 -19.04 11.56 10.91
CA GLY A 290 -19.79 11.09 9.73
C GLY A 290 -20.31 12.21 8.83
N LYS A 291 -19.86 13.45 9.04
CA LYS A 291 -20.26 14.62 8.22
C LYS A 291 -19.24 14.97 7.13
N PHE A 292 -18.07 14.32 7.15
CA PHE A 292 -16.91 14.64 6.30
C PHE A 292 -16.43 13.45 5.49
N ASP A 293 -17.34 12.53 5.11
CA ASP A 293 -16.99 11.33 4.33
C ASP A 293 -16.38 11.70 2.99
N SER A 294 -16.91 12.71 2.29
CA SER A 294 -16.37 13.19 1.03
C SER A 294 -14.96 13.80 1.16
N GLU A 295 -14.64 14.43 2.29
CA GLU A 295 -13.31 14.93 2.58
C GLU A 295 -12.33 13.77 2.76
N PHE A 296 -12.69 12.78 3.58
CA PHE A 296 -11.87 11.58 3.76
C PHE A 296 -11.62 10.87 2.42
N PHE A 297 -12.65 10.68 1.60
CA PHE A 297 -12.51 10.02 0.31
C PHE A 297 -11.57 10.76 -0.65
N LYS A 298 -11.66 12.10 -0.68
CA LYS A 298 -10.72 12.93 -1.43
C LYS A 298 -9.30 12.80 -0.90
N ASP A 299 -9.10 13.00 0.40
CA ASP A 299 -7.79 12.91 1.06
C ASP A 299 -7.16 11.53 0.88
N PHE A 300 -7.96 10.46 0.98
CA PHE A 300 -7.50 9.08 0.78
C PHE A 300 -7.00 8.86 -0.66
N SER A 301 -7.75 9.33 -1.64
CA SER A 301 -7.36 9.26 -3.05
C SER A 301 -6.05 10.01 -3.33
N GLU A 302 -5.87 11.20 -2.73
CA GLU A 302 -4.63 11.98 -2.83
C GLU A 302 -3.46 11.28 -2.15
N SER A 303 -3.66 10.75 -0.95
CA SER A 303 -2.61 10.04 -0.20
C SER A 303 -2.22 8.71 -0.87
N LEU A 304 -3.18 7.94 -1.42
CA LEU A 304 -2.91 6.74 -2.22
C LEU A 304 -2.15 7.08 -3.52
N THR A 305 -2.47 8.21 -4.15
CA THR A 305 -1.71 8.69 -5.33
C THR A 305 -0.27 9.01 -4.95
N LYS A 306 -0.02 9.70 -3.83
CA LYS A 306 1.34 9.96 -3.32
C LYS A 306 2.07 8.66 -3.00
N MET A 307 1.43 7.74 -2.27
CA MET A 307 2.01 6.44 -1.93
C MET A 307 2.37 5.66 -3.19
N GLY A 308 1.49 5.64 -4.19
CA GLY A 308 1.73 4.97 -5.47
C GLY A 308 2.88 5.54 -6.29
N ASN A 309 3.45 6.69 -5.91
CA ASN A 309 4.62 7.30 -6.56
C ASN A 309 5.93 7.07 -5.78
N VAL A 310 5.89 6.38 -4.65
CA VAL A 310 7.09 6.12 -3.82
C VAL A 310 8.04 5.18 -4.54
N GLY A 311 9.28 5.60 -4.72
CA GLY A 311 10.39 4.77 -5.18
C GLY A 311 10.18 4.07 -6.53
N VAL A 312 9.33 4.61 -7.40
CA VAL A 312 8.96 3.95 -8.67
C VAL A 312 10.14 3.80 -9.62
N LEU A 313 10.25 2.64 -10.24
CA LEU A 313 11.15 2.38 -11.36
C LEU A 313 10.45 2.75 -12.67
N THR A 314 11.16 3.42 -13.58
CA THR A 314 10.61 3.87 -14.87
C THR A 314 11.66 3.77 -16.00
N GLY A 315 11.22 3.92 -17.25
CA GLY A 315 12.12 3.95 -18.42
C GLY A 315 12.92 2.68 -18.60
N ALA A 316 14.26 2.74 -18.46
CA ALA A 316 15.17 1.61 -18.60
C ALA A 316 15.42 0.85 -17.29
N GLN A 317 14.89 1.33 -16.14
CA GLN A 317 15.04 0.67 -14.86
C GLN A 317 14.15 -0.58 -14.76
N GLY A 318 14.54 -1.57 -13.96
CA GLY A 318 13.74 -2.77 -13.73
C GLY A 318 13.38 -3.53 -15.02
N GLU A 319 12.23 -4.21 -15.00
CA GLU A 319 11.75 -5.01 -16.14
C GLU A 319 10.22 -4.99 -16.27
N ILE A 320 9.66 -5.70 -17.22
CA ILE A 320 8.22 -6.06 -17.28
C ILE A 320 8.15 -7.59 -17.10
N ARG A 321 7.77 -8.05 -15.91
CA ARG A 321 7.68 -9.48 -15.63
C ARG A 321 6.48 -10.09 -16.35
N LYS A 322 6.65 -11.28 -16.90
CA LYS A 322 5.55 -12.11 -17.46
C LYS A 322 4.73 -12.77 -16.37
N LYS A 323 5.41 -13.21 -15.31
CA LYS A 323 4.83 -13.79 -14.09
C LYS A 323 5.31 -12.98 -12.92
N CYS A 324 4.41 -12.52 -12.04
CA CYS A 324 4.78 -11.55 -11.01
C CYS A 324 5.69 -12.14 -9.93
N TYR A 325 5.72 -13.45 -9.77
CA TYR A 325 6.49 -14.15 -8.73
C TYR A 325 7.91 -14.53 -9.12
N ILE A 326 8.36 -14.21 -10.34
CA ILE A 326 9.73 -14.57 -10.83
C ILE A 326 10.26 -13.50 -11.77
N ILE A 327 11.56 -13.25 -11.69
CA ILE A 327 12.32 -12.40 -12.61
C ILE A 327 12.40 -13.11 -13.98
N ASN A 328 12.33 -12.35 -15.09
CA ASN A 328 12.39 -12.91 -16.45
C ASN A 328 13.76 -13.53 -16.77
#